data_39c2bd79df809797b88030955bc32aff
#
_entry.id   39c2bd79df809797b88030955bc32aff
#
_cell.length_a   1.000
_cell.length_b   1.000
_cell.length_c   1.000
_cell.angle_alpha   90.00
_cell.angle_beta   90.00
_cell.angle_gamma   90.00
#
_symmetry.space_group_name_H-M   'P 1'
#
loop_
_entity.id
_entity.type
_entity.pdbx_description
1 polymer ?
#
loop_
_entity_poly.entity_id
_entity_poly.type
_entity_poly.pdbx_seq_one_letter_code
_entity_poly.pdbx_strand_id
1 'polypeptide(L)'
;SDGLGLMTVYHVYPGVELIYNDFETAECSWGNELEGNILEINHCREGREECRLKSGACLYLGEGDLSIHMMDNCAPAMSFPLKHYRGITVILDLDKIAADPPEALQDTSLDILGFREKFCSDDRCLVMPARDEIEHVFSELYSVPDCLQKPYYRIKVQELLLFLCMIDVTSEKQREQYMSPQVE
;
A
#
# COMPACT_ATOMS: atom_id res chain seq x y z
N SER A 1 7.09 21.47 14.72
CA SER A 1 6.27 22.03 13.64
C SER A 1 4.92 21.32 13.69
N ASP A 2 3.87 22.08 13.96
CA ASP A 2 2.52 21.57 14.09
C ASP A 2 1.97 21.26 12.70
N GLY A 3 2.32 20.08 12.16
CA GLY A 3 1.74 19.58 10.93
C GLY A 3 0.37 18.98 11.20
N LEU A 4 -0.51 19.06 10.21
CA LEU A 4 -1.82 18.39 10.24
C LEU A 4 -1.73 17.09 9.46
N GLY A 5 -2.31 16.03 9.99
CA GLY A 5 -2.45 14.75 9.31
C GLY A 5 -3.81 14.14 9.60
N LEU A 6 -4.46 13.66 8.56
CA LEU A 6 -5.72 12.96 8.66
C LEU A 6 -5.61 11.60 7.99
N MET A 7 -5.95 10.55 8.74
CA MET A 7 -6.11 9.20 8.22
C MET A 7 -7.57 8.79 8.44
N THR A 8 -8.27 8.46 7.35
CA THR A 8 -9.64 7.97 7.42
C THR A 8 -9.64 6.49 7.09
N VAL A 9 -9.94 5.65 8.08
CA VAL A 9 -9.86 4.19 7.99
C VAL A 9 -11.23 3.58 7.76
N TYR A 10 -11.34 2.70 6.77
CA TYR A 10 -12.53 1.91 6.47
C TYR A 10 -12.22 0.42 6.56
N HIS A 11 -12.96 -0.30 7.40
CA HIS A 11 -12.91 -1.76 7.47
C HIS A 11 -13.76 -2.35 6.35
N VAL A 12 -13.11 -2.92 5.33
CA VAL A 12 -13.78 -3.39 4.11
C VAL A 12 -14.21 -4.84 4.23
N TYR A 13 -13.27 -5.71 4.65
CA TYR A 13 -13.47 -7.13 4.95
C TYR A 13 -12.68 -7.50 6.20
N PRO A 14 -12.94 -8.68 6.82
CA PRO A 14 -12.02 -9.23 7.81
C PRO A 14 -10.59 -9.29 7.26
N GLY A 15 -9.67 -8.60 7.92
CA GLY A 15 -8.28 -8.50 7.48
C GLY A 15 -8.00 -7.50 6.36
N VAL A 16 -8.98 -6.68 5.93
CA VAL A 16 -8.77 -5.66 4.89
C VAL A 16 -9.22 -4.29 5.37
N GLU A 17 -8.29 -3.35 5.36
CA GLU A 17 -8.56 -1.94 5.65
C GLU A 17 -8.19 -1.06 4.45
N LEU A 18 -8.99 -0.06 4.19
CA LEU A 18 -8.74 0.99 3.20
C LEU A 18 -8.57 2.30 3.94
N ILE A 19 -7.48 3.02 3.68
CA ILE A 19 -7.10 4.23 4.40
C ILE A 19 -6.89 5.36 3.41
N TYR A 20 -7.60 6.46 3.61
CA TYR A 20 -7.32 7.72 2.93
C TYR A 20 -6.37 8.55 3.78
N ASN A 21 -5.25 8.95 3.20
CA ASN A 21 -4.22 9.74 3.82
C ASN A 21 -4.25 11.17 3.27
N ASP A 22 -4.25 12.16 4.16
CA ASP A 22 -4.11 13.58 3.83
C ASP A 22 -3.20 14.22 4.89
N PHE A 23 -1.94 14.46 4.51
CA PHE A 23 -0.92 14.97 5.40
C PHE A 23 -0.39 16.31 4.89
N GLU A 24 -0.40 17.31 5.78
CA GLU A 24 0.27 18.61 5.62
C GLU A 24 1.38 18.72 6.68
N THR A 25 2.39 17.86 6.55
CA THR A 25 3.51 17.76 7.49
C THR A 25 4.75 17.25 6.77
N ALA A 26 5.94 17.46 7.38
CA ALA A 26 7.18 16.91 6.86
C ALA A 26 7.40 15.43 7.24
N GLU A 27 6.76 14.98 8.32
CA GLU A 27 6.96 13.63 8.82
C GLU A 27 5.76 13.15 9.62
N CYS A 28 5.56 11.84 9.66
CA CYS A 28 4.59 11.16 10.49
C CYS A 28 5.24 9.92 11.12
N SER A 29 4.92 9.64 12.39
CA SER A 29 5.35 8.42 13.06
C SER A 29 4.21 7.80 13.83
N TRP A 30 4.19 6.47 13.87
CA TRP A 30 3.25 5.69 14.67
C TRP A 30 4.01 4.89 15.72
N GLY A 31 3.44 4.84 16.92
CA GLY A 31 4.17 4.36 18.11
C GLY A 31 4.38 2.85 18.25
N ASN A 32 3.80 2.02 17.39
CA ASN A 32 3.89 0.57 17.49
C ASN A 32 4.25 -0.07 16.15
N GLU A 33 5.21 -0.98 16.17
CA GLU A 33 5.42 -1.91 15.07
C GLU A 33 4.19 -2.83 14.99
N LEU A 34 3.58 -2.94 13.81
CA LEU A 34 2.55 -3.94 13.56
C LEU A 34 3.25 -5.27 13.31
N GLU A 35 2.97 -6.23 14.18
CA GLU A 35 3.43 -7.60 14.03
C GLU A 35 2.40 -8.40 13.23
N GLY A 36 2.87 -9.34 12.42
CA GLY A 36 2.02 -10.25 11.68
C GLY A 36 2.33 -10.28 10.18
N ASN A 37 1.55 -11.08 9.46
CA ASN A 37 1.69 -11.25 8.01
C ASN A 37 0.88 -10.16 7.27
N ILE A 38 1.27 -8.89 7.49
CA ILE A 38 0.56 -7.70 7.02
C ILE A 38 1.25 -7.13 5.79
N LEU A 39 0.56 -7.16 4.65
CA LEU A 39 0.99 -6.52 3.41
C LEU A 39 0.36 -5.13 3.31
N GLU A 40 1.16 -4.14 2.97
CA GLU A 40 0.72 -2.79 2.73
C GLU A 40 0.87 -2.43 1.26
N ILE A 41 -0.18 -1.83 0.69
CA ILE A 41 -0.19 -1.31 -0.67
C ILE A 41 -0.48 0.18 -0.58
N ASN A 42 0.44 1.01 -1.09
CA ASN A 42 0.28 2.46 -1.11
C ASN A 42 0.18 2.96 -2.54
N HIS A 43 -0.78 3.82 -2.81
CA HIS A 43 -0.86 4.60 -4.04
C HIS A 43 -0.74 6.08 -3.70
N CYS A 44 0.27 6.74 -4.27
CA CYS A 44 0.47 8.17 -4.09
C CYS A 44 -0.34 8.95 -5.16
N ARG A 45 -1.26 9.79 -4.73
CA ARG A 45 -2.01 10.70 -5.60
C ARG A 45 -1.30 12.04 -5.78
N GLU A 46 -0.83 12.60 -4.68
CA GLU A 46 -0.16 13.91 -4.65
C GLU A 46 0.99 13.88 -3.65
N GLY A 47 2.06 14.56 -3.98
CA GLY A 47 3.20 14.68 -3.10
C GLY A 47 4.23 13.57 -3.25
N ARG A 48 4.91 13.28 -2.17
CA ARG A 48 5.94 12.24 -2.11
C ARG A 48 6.06 11.68 -0.71
N GLU A 49 6.18 10.37 -0.62
CA GLU A 49 6.47 9.64 0.61
C GLU A 49 7.85 8.99 0.55
N GLU A 50 8.55 9.01 1.67
CA GLU A 50 9.80 8.28 1.87
C GLU A 50 9.69 7.46 3.15
N CYS A 51 9.92 6.16 3.05
CA CYS A 51 9.95 5.23 4.16
C CYS A 51 11.29 4.52 4.23
N ARG A 52 11.82 4.36 5.45
CA ARG A 52 13.05 3.60 5.67
C ARG A 52 12.71 2.15 5.97
N LEU A 53 13.33 1.23 5.22
CA LEU A 53 13.25 -0.20 5.47
C LEU A 53 14.21 -0.62 6.57
N LYS A 54 13.96 -1.76 7.21
CA LYS A 54 14.86 -2.35 8.23
C LYS A 54 16.24 -2.68 7.67
N SER A 55 16.34 -2.96 6.38
CA SER A 55 17.62 -3.14 5.67
C SER A 55 18.48 -1.87 5.60
N GLY A 56 17.93 -0.70 5.93
CA GLY A 56 18.56 0.60 5.77
C GLY A 56 18.29 1.25 4.40
N ALA A 57 17.72 0.53 3.45
CA ALA A 57 17.28 1.08 2.17
C ALA A 57 16.10 2.06 2.39
N CYS A 58 15.94 2.99 1.45
CA CYS A 58 14.80 3.90 1.45
C CYS A 58 13.85 3.54 0.31
N LEU A 59 12.57 3.47 0.63
CA LEU A 59 11.48 3.37 -0.33
C LEU A 59 11.02 4.79 -0.66
N TYR A 60 10.90 5.06 -1.95
CA TYR A 60 10.41 6.34 -2.47
C TYR A 60 9.14 6.10 -3.26
N LEU A 61 8.07 6.80 -2.88
CA LEU A 61 6.79 6.75 -3.56
C LEU A 61 6.43 8.15 -4.04
N GLY A 62 6.41 8.33 -5.35
CA GLY A 62 6.04 9.58 -6.01
C GLY A 62 4.62 9.54 -6.57
N GLU A 63 4.15 10.68 -7.06
CA GLU A 63 2.82 10.82 -7.64
C GLU A 63 2.61 9.83 -8.80
N GLY A 64 1.51 9.06 -8.74
CA GLY A 64 1.18 8.02 -9.69
C GLY A 64 1.90 6.68 -9.47
N ASP A 65 2.72 6.55 -8.42
CA ASP A 65 3.39 5.30 -8.09
C ASP A 65 2.57 4.46 -7.11
N LEU A 66 2.77 3.15 -7.22
CA LEU A 66 2.25 2.13 -6.33
C LEU A 66 3.42 1.44 -5.63
N SER A 67 3.34 1.28 -4.32
CA SER A 67 4.28 0.45 -3.56
C SER A 67 3.58 -0.73 -2.92
N ILE A 68 4.29 -1.84 -2.81
CA ILE A 68 3.86 -3.05 -2.09
C ILE A 68 5.00 -3.47 -1.19
N HIS A 69 4.76 -3.57 0.11
CA HIS A 69 5.76 -4.02 1.07
C HIS A 69 5.11 -4.68 2.29
N MET A 70 5.91 -5.41 3.05
CA MET A 70 5.47 -5.95 4.33
C MET A 70 5.64 -4.89 5.41
N MET A 71 4.62 -4.70 6.25
CA MET A 71 4.67 -3.72 7.34
C MET A 71 5.75 -4.01 8.38
N ASP A 72 6.08 -5.29 8.58
CA ASP A 72 7.16 -5.70 9.47
C ASP A 72 8.56 -5.32 8.97
N ASN A 73 8.69 -4.87 7.72
CA ASN A 73 9.94 -4.43 7.11
C ASN A 73 10.15 -2.90 7.15
N CYS A 74 9.14 -2.10 7.48
CA CYS A 74 9.25 -0.64 7.54
C CYS A 74 9.59 -0.15 8.95
N ALA A 75 10.39 0.92 9.03
CA ALA A 75 10.52 1.69 10.26
C ALA A 75 9.19 2.39 10.58
N PRO A 76 8.84 2.58 11.87
CA PRO A 76 7.57 3.16 12.26
C PRO A 76 7.49 4.67 12.03
N ALA A 77 8.05 5.15 10.94
CA ALA A 77 8.07 6.55 10.55
C ALA A 77 8.17 6.70 9.03
N MET A 78 7.49 7.71 8.51
CA MET A 78 7.60 8.12 7.12
C MET A 78 7.85 9.62 7.05
N SER A 79 8.51 10.07 5.99
CA SER A 79 8.76 11.48 5.72
C SER A 79 8.10 11.93 4.42
N PHE A 80 7.72 13.20 4.39
CA PHE A 80 7.08 13.84 3.26
C PHE A 80 7.93 15.05 2.84
N PRO A 81 8.89 14.87 1.92
CA PRO A 81 9.84 15.94 1.56
C PRO A 81 9.18 17.20 1.03
N LEU A 82 8.02 17.06 0.40
CA LEU A 82 7.22 18.19 -0.12
C LEU A 82 6.29 18.82 0.92
N LYS A 83 6.28 18.29 2.16
CA LYS A 83 5.44 18.71 3.29
C LYS A 83 3.95 18.56 3.05
N HIS A 84 3.57 17.83 2.03
CA HIS A 84 2.20 17.38 1.77
C HIS A 84 2.24 15.98 1.14
N TYR A 85 1.23 15.19 1.44
CA TYR A 85 1.02 13.87 0.86
C TYR A 85 -0.45 13.52 0.88
N ARG A 86 -0.96 13.05 -0.25
CA ARG A 86 -2.28 12.46 -0.38
C ARG A 86 -2.19 11.13 -1.08
N GLY A 87 -2.83 10.13 -0.52
CA GLY A 87 -2.79 8.80 -1.09
C GLY A 87 -3.81 7.87 -0.47
N ILE A 88 -3.85 6.66 -1.02
CA ILE A 88 -4.66 5.56 -0.50
C ILE A 88 -3.72 4.44 -0.09
N THR A 89 -3.94 3.93 1.11
CA THR A 89 -3.29 2.73 1.64
C THR A 89 -4.31 1.62 1.74
N VAL A 90 -3.96 0.42 1.29
CA VAL A 90 -4.72 -0.81 1.52
C VAL A 90 -3.88 -1.73 2.39
N ILE A 91 -4.41 -2.10 3.54
CA ILE A 91 -3.78 -3.03 4.49
C ILE A 91 -4.41 -4.39 4.32
N LEU A 92 -3.60 -5.41 4.10
CA LEU A 92 -4.00 -6.81 3.92
C LEU A 92 -3.36 -7.68 5.00
N ASP A 93 -4.16 -8.15 5.95
CA ASP A 93 -3.77 -9.24 6.87
C ASP A 93 -3.93 -10.56 6.11
N LEU A 94 -2.82 -11.07 5.57
CA LEU A 94 -2.84 -12.21 4.66
C LEU A 94 -3.37 -13.48 5.33
N ASP A 95 -3.12 -13.65 6.62
CA ASP A 95 -3.58 -14.81 7.38
C ASP A 95 -5.09 -14.78 7.57
N LYS A 96 -5.65 -13.61 7.91
CA LYS A 96 -7.10 -13.45 8.05
C LYS A 96 -7.83 -13.60 6.72
N ILE A 97 -7.31 -13.00 5.66
CA ILE A 97 -7.92 -13.10 4.32
C ILE A 97 -7.89 -14.55 3.83
N ALA A 98 -6.78 -15.27 4.05
CA ALA A 98 -6.68 -16.67 3.66
C ALA A 98 -7.65 -17.58 4.45
N ALA A 99 -7.91 -17.24 5.72
CA ALA A 99 -8.84 -18.00 6.56
C ALA A 99 -10.32 -17.74 6.22
N ASP A 100 -10.66 -16.51 5.81
CA ASP A 100 -12.02 -16.08 5.47
C ASP A 100 -11.99 -15.11 4.27
N PRO A 101 -11.77 -15.63 3.05
CA PRO A 101 -11.69 -14.80 1.86
C PRO A 101 -13.04 -14.18 1.51
N PRO A 102 -13.05 -13.00 0.85
CA PRO A 102 -14.27 -12.42 0.31
C PRO A 102 -15.08 -13.43 -0.51
N GLU A 103 -16.40 -13.43 -0.36
CA GLU A 103 -17.30 -14.41 -0.98
C GLU A 103 -17.03 -14.65 -2.47
N ALA A 104 -16.81 -13.58 -3.23
CA ALA A 104 -16.51 -13.66 -4.66
C ALA A 104 -15.16 -14.34 -4.98
N LEU A 105 -14.31 -14.56 -4.00
CA LEU A 105 -12.98 -15.17 -4.15
C LEU A 105 -12.89 -16.57 -3.53
N GLN A 106 -13.94 -17.04 -2.82
CA GLN A 106 -13.91 -18.31 -2.09
C GLN A 106 -13.74 -19.54 -2.99
N ASP A 107 -14.33 -19.51 -4.19
CA ASP A 107 -14.24 -20.62 -5.15
C ASP A 107 -13.00 -20.52 -6.07
N THR A 108 -12.07 -19.61 -5.76
CA THR A 108 -10.85 -19.45 -6.52
C THR A 108 -9.68 -20.09 -5.81
N SER A 109 -8.70 -20.56 -6.57
CA SER A 109 -7.45 -21.10 -6.01
C SER A 109 -6.41 -20.00 -5.82
N LEU A 110 -6.81 -18.83 -5.27
CA LEU A 110 -5.92 -17.72 -5.06
C LEU A 110 -4.96 -17.99 -3.91
N ASP A 111 -3.67 -17.85 -4.16
CA ASP A 111 -2.62 -17.98 -3.17
C ASP A 111 -2.36 -16.64 -2.47
N ILE A 112 -3.24 -16.27 -1.55
CA ILE A 112 -3.12 -15.02 -0.78
C ILE A 112 -1.86 -15.04 0.12
N LEU A 113 -1.55 -16.17 0.72
CA LEU A 113 -0.35 -16.31 1.56
C LEU A 113 0.94 -16.18 0.75
N GLY A 114 0.92 -16.57 -0.51
CA GLY A 114 2.04 -16.43 -1.44
C GLY A 114 2.35 -14.99 -1.84
N PHE A 115 1.50 -14.00 -1.51
CA PHE A 115 1.76 -12.60 -1.82
C PHE A 115 3.04 -12.07 -1.17
N ARG A 116 3.34 -12.51 0.06
CA ARG A 116 4.59 -12.15 0.74
C ARG A 116 5.81 -12.54 -0.10
N GLU A 117 5.87 -13.77 -0.55
CA GLU A 117 6.98 -14.26 -1.38
C GLU A 117 6.98 -13.59 -2.76
N LYS A 118 5.81 -13.43 -3.36
CA LYS A 118 5.67 -12.85 -4.69
C LYS A 118 6.16 -11.40 -4.76
N PHE A 119 5.82 -10.56 -3.79
CA PHE A 119 6.07 -9.12 -3.83
C PHE A 119 7.23 -8.67 -2.95
N CYS A 120 7.52 -9.40 -1.88
CA CYS A 120 8.39 -8.96 -0.80
C CYS A 120 9.45 -9.99 -0.40
N SER A 121 9.85 -10.88 -1.32
CA SER A 121 10.91 -11.86 -1.06
C SER A 121 12.22 -11.15 -0.67
N ASP A 122 12.98 -11.76 0.26
CA ASP A 122 14.23 -11.23 0.79
C ASP A 122 14.12 -9.82 1.41
N ASP A 123 13.00 -9.55 2.10
CA ASP A 123 12.70 -8.24 2.71
C ASP A 123 12.73 -7.05 1.74
N ARG A 124 12.49 -7.32 0.47
CA ARG A 124 12.36 -6.28 -0.55
C ARG A 124 10.97 -5.66 -0.55
N CYS A 125 10.85 -4.54 -1.21
CA CYS A 125 9.58 -3.91 -1.55
C CYS A 125 9.49 -3.74 -3.07
N LEU A 126 8.27 -3.76 -3.59
CA LEU A 126 8.00 -3.45 -4.98
C LEU A 126 7.52 -2.00 -5.08
N VAL A 127 8.12 -1.23 -5.98
CA VAL A 127 7.62 0.10 -6.39
C VAL A 127 7.49 0.11 -7.90
N MET A 128 6.32 0.48 -8.39
CA MET A 128 6.04 0.54 -9.81
C MET A 128 5.09 1.71 -10.12
N PRO A 129 5.12 2.28 -11.34
CA PRO A 129 4.06 3.17 -11.77
C PRO A 129 2.72 2.43 -11.75
N ALA A 130 1.67 3.06 -11.22
CA ALA A 130 0.32 2.56 -11.41
C ALA A 130 -0.02 2.71 -12.89
N ARG A 131 -0.21 1.57 -13.58
CA ARG A 131 -0.55 1.52 -15.01
C ARG A 131 -2.06 1.51 -15.19
N ASP A 132 -2.48 1.64 -16.43
CA ASP A 132 -3.91 1.69 -16.82
C ASP A 132 -4.70 0.51 -16.23
N GLU A 133 -4.07 -0.67 -16.07
CA GLU A 133 -4.72 -1.85 -15.50
C GLU A 133 -5.12 -1.70 -14.03
N ILE A 134 -4.46 -0.81 -13.27
CA ILE A 134 -4.74 -0.61 -11.84
C ILE A 134 -5.01 0.84 -11.47
N GLU A 135 -4.56 1.81 -12.25
CA GLU A 135 -4.75 3.24 -11.96
C GLU A 135 -6.23 3.60 -11.77
N HIS A 136 -7.11 3.01 -12.59
CA HIS A 136 -8.55 3.27 -12.49
C HIS A 136 -9.15 2.82 -11.14
N VAL A 137 -8.62 1.79 -10.50
CA VAL A 137 -9.08 1.34 -9.18
C VAL A 137 -8.90 2.46 -8.16
N PHE A 138 -7.71 3.08 -8.14
CA PHE A 138 -7.41 4.14 -7.19
C PHE A 138 -8.07 5.46 -7.56
N SER A 139 -8.05 5.85 -8.83
CA SER A 139 -8.68 7.11 -9.27
C SER A 139 -10.19 7.14 -8.99
N GLU A 140 -10.88 6.03 -9.18
CA GLU A 140 -12.31 5.91 -8.88
C GLU A 140 -12.60 5.94 -7.38
N LEU A 141 -11.71 5.42 -6.52
CA LEU A 141 -11.89 5.47 -5.07
C LEU A 141 -11.96 6.90 -4.51
N TYR A 142 -11.33 7.88 -5.16
CA TYR A 142 -11.38 9.28 -4.75
C TYR A 142 -12.68 9.99 -5.08
N SER A 143 -13.54 9.42 -5.93
CA SER A 143 -14.78 10.04 -6.41
C SER A 143 -16.05 9.32 -5.96
N VAL A 144 -15.95 8.41 -5.00
CA VAL A 144 -17.10 7.63 -4.52
C VAL A 144 -18.02 8.49 -3.66
N PRO A 145 -19.31 8.60 -4.00
CA PRO A 145 -20.31 9.26 -3.13
C PRO A 145 -20.42 8.54 -1.78
N ASP A 146 -20.59 9.31 -0.70
CA ASP A 146 -20.62 8.78 0.68
C ASP A 146 -21.64 7.64 0.86
N CYS A 147 -22.82 7.76 0.24
CA CYS A 147 -23.87 6.75 0.34
C CYS A 147 -23.54 5.40 -0.34
N LEU A 148 -22.51 5.37 -1.21
CA LEU A 148 -22.07 4.18 -1.96
C LEU A 148 -20.71 3.65 -1.53
N GLN A 149 -20.04 4.27 -0.57
CA GLN A 149 -18.68 3.93 -0.16
C GLN A 149 -18.53 2.44 0.19
N LYS A 150 -19.37 1.92 1.07
CA LYS A 150 -19.24 0.55 1.57
C LYS A 150 -19.29 -0.51 0.46
N PRO A 151 -20.29 -0.55 -0.44
CA PRO A 151 -20.31 -1.52 -1.53
C PRO A 151 -19.19 -1.27 -2.56
N TYR A 152 -18.87 0.00 -2.82
CA TYR A 152 -17.86 0.37 -3.81
C TYR A 152 -16.45 -0.07 -3.37
N TYR A 153 -16.08 0.18 -2.11
CA TYR A 153 -14.80 -0.23 -1.57
C TYR A 153 -14.63 -1.75 -1.60
N ARG A 154 -15.71 -2.50 -1.35
CA ARG A 154 -15.69 -3.97 -1.45
C ARG A 154 -15.37 -4.45 -2.86
N ILE A 155 -16.01 -3.85 -3.86
CA ILE A 155 -15.76 -4.20 -5.27
C ILE A 155 -14.32 -3.85 -5.65
N LYS A 156 -13.85 -2.66 -5.32
CA LYS A 156 -12.50 -2.20 -5.69
C LYS A 156 -11.38 -2.99 -4.99
N VAL A 157 -11.58 -3.37 -3.74
CA VAL A 157 -10.63 -4.24 -3.04
C VAL A 157 -10.57 -5.63 -3.68
N GLN A 158 -11.70 -6.21 -4.09
CA GLN A 158 -11.71 -7.49 -4.81
C GLN A 158 -10.98 -7.38 -6.15
N GLU A 159 -11.22 -6.30 -6.90
CA GLU A 159 -10.52 -6.03 -8.15
C GLU A 159 -9.01 -5.90 -7.92
N LEU A 160 -8.58 -5.19 -6.87
CA LEU A 160 -7.18 -5.10 -6.48
C LEU A 160 -6.58 -6.47 -6.16
N LEU A 161 -7.26 -7.30 -5.38
CA LEU A 161 -6.78 -8.65 -5.04
C LEU A 161 -6.61 -9.52 -6.30
N LEU A 162 -7.54 -9.45 -7.24
CA LEU A 162 -7.43 -10.15 -8.53
C LEU A 162 -6.25 -9.63 -9.34
N PHE A 163 -6.05 -8.32 -9.40
CA PHE A 163 -4.89 -7.72 -10.05
C PHE A 163 -3.58 -8.25 -9.45
N LEU A 164 -3.46 -8.28 -8.11
CA LEU A 164 -2.27 -8.79 -7.43
C LEU A 164 -1.99 -10.27 -7.76
N CYS A 165 -3.03 -11.05 -8.00
CA CYS A 165 -2.87 -12.44 -8.43
C CYS A 165 -2.35 -12.55 -9.87
N MET A 166 -2.80 -11.67 -10.76
CA MET A 166 -2.50 -11.74 -12.20
C MET A 166 -1.16 -11.08 -12.58
N ILE A 167 -0.73 -10.05 -11.84
CA ILE A 167 0.48 -9.33 -12.20
C ILE A 167 1.72 -10.22 -12.17
N ASP A 168 2.54 -10.13 -13.23
CA ASP A 168 3.84 -10.79 -13.30
C ASP A 168 4.94 -9.82 -12.87
N VAL A 169 5.42 -10.00 -11.64
CA VAL A 169 6.49 -9.15 -11.07
C VAL A 169 7.88 -9.47 -11.62
N THR A 170 8.06 -10.58 -12.33
CA THR A 170 9.35 -10.93 -12.94
C THR A 170 9.63 -10.10 -14.18
N SER A 171 8.58 -9.66 -14.89
CA SER A 171 8.66 -8.78 -16.05
C SER A 171 8.75 -7.29 -15.69
N GLU A 172 8.34 -6.94 -14.47
CA GLU A 172 8.45 -5.59 -13.94
C GLU A 172 9.90 -5.34 -13.53
N LYS A 173 10.58 -4.45 -14.25
CA LYS A 173 11.90 -3.98 -13.81
C LYS A 173 11.70 -3.28 -12.47
N GLN A 174 12.14 -3.94 -11.40
CA GLN A 174 12.20 -3.34 -10.08
C GLN A 174 12.97 -2.02 -10.23
N ARG A 175 12.28 -0.90 -10.05
CA ARG A 175 12.96 0.37 -9.84
C ARG A 175 13.53 0.34 -8.44
N GLU A 176 14.68 -0.29 -8.28
CA GLU A 176 15.53 -0.07 -7.12
C GLU A 176 16.00 1.38 -7.16
N GLN A 177 15.19 2.29 -6.68
CA GLN A 177 15.64 3.66 -6.43
C GLN A 177 16.38 3.66 -5.09
N TYR A 178 17.60 3.10 -5.11
CA TYR A 178 18.53 3.33 -4.01
C TYR A 178 19.05 4.76 -4.12
N MET A 179 18.79 5.59 -3.10
CA MET A 179 19.69 6.70 -2.88
C MET A 179 20.98 6.13 -2.30
N SER A 180 22.09 6.32 -3.01
CA SER A 180 23.40 6.17 -2.42
C SER A 180 23.45 7.02 -1.16
N PRO A 181 24.06 6.55 -0.05
CA PRO A 181 24.35 7.41 1.09
C PRO A 181 25.04 8.66 0.53
N GLN A 182 24.54 9.83 0.86
CA GLN A 182 25.29 11.04 0.58
C GLN A 182 26.61 10.90 1.33
N VAL A 183 27.70 10.75 0.60
CA VAL A 183 29.04 10.87 1.15
C VAL A 183 29.17 12.32 1.55
N GLU A 184 29.26 12.57 2.88
CA GLU A 184 29.67 13.86 3.42
C GLU A 184 31.08 14.21 2.95
#